data_b2673c88a2771fa79207bcccedf2e189
#
_entry.id   b2673c88a2771fa79207bcccedf2e189
#
_cell.length_a   1.000
_cell.length_b   1.000
_cell.length_c   1.000
_cell.angle_alpha   90.00
_cell.angle_beta   90.00
_cell.angle_gamma   90.00
#
_symmetry.space_group_name_H-M   'P 1'
#
loop_
_entity.id
_entity.type
_entity.pdbx_description
1 polymer ?
#
loop_
_entity_poly.entity_id
_entity_poly.type
_entity_poly.pdbx_seq_one_letter_code
_entity_poly.pdbx_strand_id
1 'polypeptide(L)'
;MSILDCVEVWLSSLRSLFESAGVAVIFSRSTDGRPNPSCAVSLRLGPVEADLVVWESGEAELAIIGPVGAAEQTHFDDIRDVNKLAAVMARMAEILSTSHQ
;
A
#
# COMPACT_ATOMS: atom_id res chain seq x y z
N MET A 1 -10.44 16.00 2.47
CA MET A 1 -9.32 15.23 1.93
C MET A 1 -9.83 13.86 1.52
N SER A 2 -9.57 13.44 0.30
CA SER A 2 -10.00 12.12 -0.17
C SER A 2 -9.12 11.03 0.44
N ILE A 3 -9.60 9.78 0.37
CA ILE A 3 -8.81 8.65 0.84
C ILE A 3 -7.49 8.53 0.06
N LEU A 4 -7.51 8.89 -1.23
CA LEU A 4 -6.30 8.86 -2.05
C LEU A 4 -5.27 9.86 -1.54
N ASP A 5 -5.73 11.04 -1.12
CA ASP A 5 -4.84 12.04 -0.52
C ASP A 5 -4.24 11.53 0.78
N CYS A 6 -5.03 10.82 1.58
CA CYS A 6 -4.55 10.24 2.83
C CYS A 6 -3.43 9.22 2.59
N VAL A 7 -3.59 8.37 1.58
CA VAL A 7 -2.55 7.39 1.20
C VAL A 7 -1.27 8.11 0.78
N GLU A 8 -1.42 9.13 -0.04
CA GLU A 8 -0.27 9.89 -0.54
C GLU A 8 0.48 10.60 0.57
N VAL A 9 -0.24 11.23 1.50
CA VAL A 9 0.37 11.91 2.65
C VAL A 9 1.08 10.91 3.55
N TRP A 10 0.43 9.78 3.83
CA TRP A 10 1.04 8.73 4.65
C TRP A 10 2.36 8.25 4.03
N LEU A 11 2.33 7.95 2.73
CA LEU A 11 3.52 7.46 2.04
C LEU A 11 4.62 8.51 2.03
N SER A 12 4.28 9.77 1.74
CA SER A 12 5.25 10.85 1.72
C SER A 12 5.94 11.01 3.07
N SER A 13 5.20 10.80 4.17
CA SER A 13 5.74 10.90 5.51
C SER A 13 6.74 9.80 5.83
N LEU A 14 6.58 8.61 5.23
CA LEU A 14 7.39 7.44 5.56
C LEU A 14 8.39 7.04 4.48
N ARG A 15 8.32 7.69 3.31
CA ARG A 15 9.14 7.30 2.17
C ARG A 15 10.63 7.22 2.48
N SER A 16 11.15 8.24 3.15
CA SER A 16 12.57 8.27 3.50
C SER A 16 12.96 7.12 4.42
N LEU A 17 12.08 6.78 5.37
CA LEU A 17 12.34 5.67 6.28
C LEU A 17 12.37 4.35 5.53
N PHE A 18 11.42 4.13 4.63
CA PHE A 18 11.40 2.93 3.80
C PHE A 18 12.66 2.82 2.95
N GLU A 19 13.01 3.90 2.25
CA GLU A 19 14.18 3.90 1.37
C GLU A 19 15.47 3.69 2.14
N SER A 20 15.58 4.30 3.34
CA SER A 20 16.75 4.07 4.21
C SER A 20 16.87 2.63 4.66
N ALA A 21 15.76 1.91 4.75
CA ALA A 21 15.74 0.50 5.13
C ALA A 21 15.92 -0.43 3.91
N GLY A 22 16.14 0.11 2.73
CA GLY A 22 16.36 -0.67 1.51
C GLY A 22 15.07 -1.04 0.80
N VAL A 23 13.94 -0.46 1.18
CA VAL A 23 12.66 -0.74 0.54
C VAL A 23 12.50 0.13 -0.70
N ALA A 24 12.22 -0.48 -1.84
CA ALA A 24 11.88 0.26 -3.05
C ALA A 24 10.41 0.69 -2.96
N VAL A 25 10.14 1.97 -3.19
CA VAL A 25 8.81 2.56 -3.06
C VAL A 25 8.36 3.08 -4.41
N ILE A 26 7.22 2.60 -4.88
CA ILE A 26 6.60 3.08 -6.12
C ILE A 26 5.18 3.51 -5.80
N PHE A 27 4.83 4.72 -6.19
CA PHE A 27 3.49 5.26 -6.01
C PHE A 27 2.97 5.78 -7.35
N SER A 28 1.72 5.45 -7.65
CA SER A 28 1.04 6.00 -8.82
C SER A 28 -0.39 6.35 -8.46
N ARG A 29 -0.93 7.33 -9.18
CA ARG A 29 -2.30 7.79 -8.97
C ARG A 29 -2.93 8.00 -10.35
N SER A 30 -4.17 7.57 -10.53
CA SER A 30 -4.84 7.73 -11.81
C SER A 30 -5.06 9.21 -12.10
N THR A 31 -4.80 9.60 -13.37
CA THR A 31 -4.89 11.00 -13.80
C THR A 31 -5.80 11.16 -15.02
N ASP A 32 -6.48 10.09 -15.41
CA ASP A 32 -7.25 10.06 -16.66
C ASP A 32 -8.72 10.45 -16.49
N GLY A 33 -9.10 10.99 -15.34
CA GLY A 33 -10.46 11.46 -15.09
C GLY A 33 -11.51 10.38 -14.99
N ARG A 34 -11.09 9.13 -14.72
CA ARG A 34 -12.04 8.03 -14.59
C ARG A 34 -13.04 8.27 -13.46
N PRO A 35 -14.26 7.68 -13.55
CA PRO A 35 -15.29 7.89 -12.53
C PRO A 35 -14.92 7.45 -11.13
N ASN A 36 -14.07 6.42 -11.01
CA ASN A 36 -13.61 5.93 -9.70
C ASN A 36 -12.08 5.93 -9.69
N PRO A 37 -11.47 7.09 -9.36
CA PRO A 37 -10.01 7.19 -9.35
C PRO A 37 -9.38 6.24 -8.35
N SER A 38 -8.13 5.88 -8.59
CA SER A 38 -7.38 4.98 -7.73
C SER A 38 -5.95 5.44 -7.55
N CYS A 39 -5.30 4.90 -6.53
CA CYS A 39 -3.85 5.01 -6.39
C CYS A 39 -3.29 3.64 -6.06
N ALA A 40 -2.01 3.46 -6.31
CA ALA A 40 -1.32 2.21 -6.04
C ALA A 40 0.00 2.50 -5.35
N VAL A 41 0.28 1.72 -4.30
CA VAL A 41 1.54 1.75 -3.57
C VAL A 41 2.18 0.39 -3.71
N SER A 42 3.43 0.35 -4.16
CA SER A 42 4.20 -0.89 -4.21
C SER A 42 5.44 -0.73 -3.34
N LEU A 43 5.62 -1.63 -2.39
CA LEU A 43 6.78 -1.67 -1.51
C LEU A 43 7.49 -3.00 -1.74
N ARG A 44 8.77 -2.94 -2.05
CA ARG A 44 9.57 -4.16 -2.32
C ARG A 44 10.82 -4.16 -1.46
N LEU A 45 11.07 -5.30 -0.82
CA LEU A 45 12.29 -5.53 -0.06
C LEU A 45 12.79 -6.94 -0.39
N GLY A 46 13.86 -7.02 -1.20
CA GLY A 46 14.38 -8.31 -1.66
C GLY A 46 13.30 -9.06 -2.42
N PRO A 47 13.03 -10.32 -2.05
CA PRO A 47 12.04 -11.15 -2.74
C PRO A 47 10.59 -10.91 -2.29
N VAL A 48 10.38 -9.99 -1.34
CA VAL A 48 9.04 -9.71 -0.79
C VAL A 48 8.50 -8.43 -1.39
N GLU A 49 7.24 -8.47 -1.84
CA GLU A 49 6.55 -7.31 -2.39
C GLU A 49 5.17 -7.19 -1.77
N ALA A 50 4.80 -5.96 -1.39
CA ALA A 50 3.47 -5.65 -0.89
C ALA A 50 2.88 -4.55 -1.77
N ASP A 51 1.74 -4.85 -2.40
CA ASP A 51 1.06 -3.94 -3.32
C ASP A 51 -0.33 -3.60 -2.77
N LEU A 52 -0.62 -2.32 -2.69
CA LEU A 52 -1.93 -1.85 -2.25
C LEU A 52 -2.52 -0.96 -3.32
N VAL A 53 -3.73 -1.30 -3.76
CA VAL A 53 -4.52 -0.44 -4.66
C VAL A 53 -5.72 0.05 -3.87
N VAL A 54 -5.96 1.36 -3.91
CA VAL A 54 -7.07 2.00 -3.19
C VAL A 54 -7.88 2.81 -4.19
N TRP A 55 -9.20 2.60 -4.20
CA TRP A 55 -10.13 3.39 -5.01
C TRP A 55 -10.81 4.44 -4.15
N GLU A 56 -11.17 5.55 -4.77
CA GLU A 56 -11.81 6.66 -4.06
C GLU A 56 -13.13 6.24 -3.42
N SER A 57 -13.79 5.22 -3.96
CA SER A 57 -15.01 4.65 -3.38
C SER A 57 -14.78 4.00 -2.02
N GLY A 58 -13.54 3.72 -1.66
CA GLY A 58 -13.19 3.06 -0.41
C GLY A 58 -12.79 1.60 -0.56
N GLU A 59 -13.00 1.03 -1.73
CA GLU A 59 -12.53 -0.33 -1.99
C GLU A 59 -11.02 -0.36 -2.06
N ALA A 60 -10.42 -1.48 -1.66
CA ALA A 60 -8.98 -1.64 -1.72
C ALA A 60 -8.61 -3.10 -1.86
N GLU A 61 -7.44 -3.34 -2.46
CA GLU A 61 -6.88 -4.68 -2.57
C GLU A 61 -5.42 -4.66 -2.13
N LEU A 62 -5.08 -5.59 -1.26
CA LEU A 62 -3.73 -5.78 -0.78
C LEU A 62 -3.22 -7.13 -1.29
N ALA A 63 -2.10 -7.10 -1.98
CA ALA A 63 -1.45 -8.32 -2.46
C ALA A 63 -0.05 -8.39 -1.87
N ILE A 64 0.32 -9.54 -1.32
CA ILE A 64 1.62 -9.77 -0.73
C ILE A 64 2.23 -11.00 -1.36
N ILE A 65 3.44 -10.84 -1.89
CA ILE A 65 4.17 -11.92 -2.54
C ILE A 65 5.40 -12.20 -1.70
N GLY A 66 5.52 -13.42 -1.21
CA GLY A 66 6.64 -13.83 -0.38
C GLY A 66 7.78 -14.44 -1.19
N PRO A 67 8.89 -14.78 -0.51
CA PRO A 67 10.11 -15.26 -1.18
C PRO A 67 9.95 -16.61 -1.89
N VAL A 68 8.94 -17.39 -1.51
CA VAL A 68 8.71 -18.71 -2.14
C VAL A 68 7.52 -18.66 -3.08
N GLY A 69 7.13 -17.46 -3.51
CA GLY A 69 6.00 -17.29 -4.40
C GLY A 69 4.65 -17.40 -3.71
N ALA A 70 4.63 -17.56 -2.38
CA ALA A 70 3.37 -17.56 -1.63
C ALA A 70 2.72 -16.18 -1.75
N ALA A 71 1.48 -16.17 -2.19
CA ALA A 71 0.74 -14.93 -2.38
C ALA A 71 -0.42 -14.85 -1.41
N GLU A 72 -0.58 -13.70 -0.80
CA GLU A 72 -1.74 -13.38 0.03
C GLU A 72 -2.47 -12.24 -0.67
N GLN A 73 -3.78 -12.38 -0.81
CA GLN A 73 -4.59 -11.34 -1.46
C GLN A 73 -5.81 -11.08 -0.59
N THR A 74 -6.03 -9.83 -0.25
CA THR A 74 -7.13 -9.42 0.61
C THR A 74 -7.88 -8.27 -0.04
N HIS A 75 -9.20 -8.41 -0.11
CA HIS A 75 -10.08 -7.35 -0.61
C HIS A 75 -10.76 -6.67 0.56
N PHE A 76 -10.84 -5.34 0.50
CA PHE A 76 -11.53 -4.52 1.49
C PHE A 76 -12.67 -3.79 0.81
N ASP A 77 -13.86 -3.87 1.37
CA ASP A 77 -15.04 -3.22 0.79
C ASP A 77 -15.04 -1.72 0.99
N ASP A 78 -14.57 -1.27 2.16
CA ASP A 78 -14.55 0.15 2.47
C ASP A 78 -13.50 0.46 3.53
N ILE A 79 -12.44 1.14 3.13
CA ILE A 79 -11.37 1.57 4.04
C ILE A 79 -11.34 3.11 4.19
N ARG A 80 -12.48 3.78 3.92
CA ARG A 80 -12.54 5.24 4.12
C ARG A 80 -12.44 5.62 5.58
N ASP A 81 -12.67 4.68 6.48
CA ASP A 81 -12.38 4.86 7.90
C ASP A 81 -10.86 4.95 8.07
N VAL A 82 -10.39 6.03 8.67
CA VAL A 82 -8.96 6.28 8.88
C VAL A 82 -8.31 5.15 9.68
N ASN A 83 -9.02 4.59 10.64
CA ASN A 83 -8.49 3.48 11.44
C ASN A 83 -8.29 2.21 10.61
N LYS A 84 -9.19 1.94 9.68
CA LYS A 84 -9.07 0.79 8.79
C LYS A 84 -7.89 0.98 7.82
N LEU A 85 -7.77 2.17 7.26
CA LEU A 85 -6.67 2.50 6.37
C LEU A 85 -5.33 2.36 7.11
N ALA A 86 -5.24 2.90 8.32
CA ALA A 86 -4.03 2.81 9.13
C ALA A 86 -3.66 1.35 9.41
N ALA A 87 -4.65 0.50 9.67
CA ALA A 87 -4.42 -0.92 9.91
C ALA A 87 -3.83 -1.63 8.69
N VAL A 88 -4.32 -1.32 7.49
CA VAL A 88 -3.81 -1.89 6.24
C VAL A 88 -2.36 -1.47 6.02
N MET A 89 -2.08 -0.19 6.22
CA MET A 89 -0.73 0.35 6.04
C MET A 89 0.25 -0.23 7.06
N ALA A 90 -0.19 -0.39 8.32
CA ALA A 90 0.61 -1.01 9.35
C ALA A 90 0.93 -2.47 9.00
N ARG A 91 -0.02 -3.16 8.40
CA ARG A 91 0.17 -4.54 7.95
C ARG A 91 1.25 -4.64 6.89
N MET A 92 1.25 -3.71 5.91
CA MET A 92 2.29 -3.68 4.88
C MET A 92 3.68 -3.48 5.50
N ALA A 93 3.80 -2.51 6.40
CA ALA A 93 5.07 -2.22 7.06
C ALA A 93 5.55 -3.40 7.91
N GLU A 94 4.63 -4.05 8.61
CA GLU A 94 4.95 -5.21 9.45
C GLU A 94 5.51 -6.37 8.62
N ILE A 95 4.89 -6.66 7.49
CA ILE A 95 5.34 -7.75 6.61
C ILE A 95 6.75 -7.52 6.09
N LEU A 96 7.05 -6.30 5.66
CA LEU A 96 8.39 -5.96 5.20
C LEU A 96 9.40 -6.04 6.34
N SER A 97 9.00 -5.64 7.53
CA SER A 97 9.86 -5.69 8.71
C SER A 97 10.20 -7.12 9.11
N THR A 98 9.19 -8.01 9.14
CA THR A 98 9.41 -9.41 9.53
C THR A 98 10.16 -10.19 8.45
N SER A 99 9.97 -9.85 7.18
CA SER A 99 10.63 -10.57 6.09
C SER A 99 12.11 -10.26 5.99
N HIS A 100 12.56 -9.22 6.66
CA HIS A 100 13.96 -8.80 6.64
C HIS A 100 14.85 -9.65 7.55
N GLN A 101 14.24 -10.51 8.35
CA GLN A 101 14.98 -11.44 9.19
C GLN A 101 15.32 -12.74 8.41
#